data_47e0e0b57f0914fbc7a475f986acfeea
#
_entry.id   47e0e0b57f0914fbc7a475f986acfeea
#
_cell.length_a   1.000
_cell.length_b   1.000
_cell.length_c   1.000
_cell.angle_alpha   90.00
_cell.angle_beta   90.00
_cell.angle_gamma   90.00
#
_symmetry.space_group_name_H-M   'P 1'
#
loop_
_entity.id
_entity.type
_entity.pdbx_description
1 polymer ?
#
loop_
_entity_poly.entity_id
_entity_poly.type
_entity_poly.pdbx_seq_one_letter_code
_entity_poly.pdbx_strand_id
1 'polypeptide(L)'
;MNLLINLKKKKIDYLNRYNLLFLIIVIATFSLDRISKFKIINNFNENTYFINDFINFDLIWNIGIGFGLLSTSSSILYEIVTLVIGLVILILTYISITSDKFDKYTFAIVIGGALGNFYDRLIYKAVPDFIDLHYANFHWFTFNVADIFISIGIIFFIMKGYFVKN
;
A
#
# COMPACT_ATOMS: atom_id res chain seq x y z
N MET A 1 -15.51 25.53 38.14
CA MET A 1 -14.78 26.46 37.24
C MET A 1 -13.32 26.03 37.26
N ASN A 2 -12.84 25.16 36.36
CA ASN A 2 -11.44 24.84 36.04
C ASN A 2 -11.28 23.53 35.21
N LEU A 3 -12.29 23.18 34.40
CA LEU A 3 -12.20 22.05 33.48
C LEU A 3 -11.61 22.46 32.10
N LEU A 4 -11.30 23.74 31.88
CA LEU A 4 -10.87 24.29 30.58
C LEU A 4 -9.37 24.62 30.46
N ILE A 5 -8.55 24.32 31.47
CA ILE A 5 -7.15 24.79 31.50
C ILE A 5 -6.12 23.71 31.14
N ASN A 6 -6.51 22.45 30.92
CA ASN A 6 -5.52 21.39 30.65
C ASN A 6 -5.48 20.86 29.20
N LEU A 7 -6.00 21.55 28.23
CA LEU A 7 -5.61 21.36 26.85
C LEU A 7 -4.28 22.09 26.59
N LYS A 8 -3.21 21.68 27.25
CA LYS A 8 -1.87 21.96 26.73
C LYS A 8 -1.83 21.36 25.32
N LYS A 9 -1.99 22.20 24.29
CA LYS A 9 -1.70 21.84 22.91
C LYS A 9 -0.29 21.26 22.90
N LYS A 10 -0.20 19.91 22.87
CA LYS A 10 1.06 19.22 22.70
C LYS A 10 1.60 19.73 21.36
N LYS A 11 2.61 20.60 21.43
CA LYS A 11 3.22 21.15 20.21
C LYS A 11 3.73 19.97 19.42
N ILE A 12 3.08 19.63 18.30
CA ILE A 12 3.50 18.50 17.47
C ILE A 12 4.82 18.93 16.85
N ASP A 13 5.89 18.31 17.29
CA ASP A 13 7.20 18.47 16.66
C ASP A 13 7.23 17.60 15.40
N TYR A 14 6.93 18.22 14.27
CA TYR A 14 6.87 17.52 12.98
C TYR A 14 8.24 17.00 12.52
N LEU A 15 9.34 17.57 13.00
CA LEU A 15 10.71 17.20 12.60
C LEU A 15 11.42 16.30 13.62
N ASN A 16 10.67 15.64 14.50
CA ASN A 16 11.28 14.69 15.42
C ASN A 16 11.79 13.43 14.68
N ARG A 17 12.76 12.73 15.30
CA ARG A 17 13.38 11.53 14.73
C ARG A 17 12.39 10.44 14.31
N TYR A 18 11.23 10.33 14.97
CA TYR A 18 10.22 9.32 14.68
C TYR A 18 9.43 9.66 13.40
N ASN A 19 9.15 10.93 13.17
CA ASN A 19 8.52 11.39 11.95
C ASN A 19 9.47 11.34 10.76
N LEU A 20 10.77 11.58 10.99
CA LEU A 20 11.79 11.39 9.97
C LEU A 20 11.90 9.92 9.55
N LEU A 21 11.94 9.00 10.51
CA LEU A 21 11.96 7.56 10.22
C LEU A 21 10.67 7.10 9.52
N PHE A 22 9.50 7.60 9.94
CA PHE A 22 8.24 7.38 9.23
C PHE A 22 8.37 7.76 7.75
N LEU A 23 8.86 8.95 7.46
CA LEU A 23 9.04 9.41 6.07
C LEU A 23 10.02 8.54 5.28
N ILE A 24 11.12 8.13 5.91
CA ILE A 24 12.10 7.23 5.28
C ILE A 24 11.44 5.89 4.92
N ILE A 25 10.63 5.31 5.81
CA ILE A 25 9.92 4.04 5.54
C ILE A 25 8.93 4.21 4.38
N VAL A 26 8.13 5.29 4.38
CA VAL A 26 7.20 5.59 3.27
C VAL A 26 7.94 5.70 1.94
N ILE A 27 9.04 6.47 1.90
CA ILE A 27 9.83 6.63 0.67
C ILE A 27 10.46 5.29 0.24
N ALA A 28 10.98 4.51 1.17
CA ALA A 28 11.62 3.23 0.87
C ALA A 28 10.62 2.24 0.26
N THR A 29 9.44 2.05 0.89
CA THR A 29 8.41 1.11 0.41
C THR A 29 7.83 1.56 -0.93
N PHE A 30 7.54 2.85 -1.09
CA PHE A 30 7.13 3.43 -2.37
C PHE A 30 8.18 3.20 -3.46
N SER A 31 9.46 3.49 -3.18
CA SER A 31 10.54 3.36 -4.15
C SER A 31 10.77 1.91 -4.56
N LEU A 32 10.69 0.96 -3.63
CA LEU A 32 10.82 -0.47 -3.92
C LEU A 32 9.70 -0.94 -4.85
N ASP A 33 8.46 -0.50 -4.62
CA ASP A 33 7.36 -0.79 -5.52
C ASP A 33 7.60 -0.17 -6.89
N ARG A 34 7.98 1.11 -6.98
CA ARG A 34 8.25 1.77 -8.27
C ARG A 34 9.36 1.09 -9.07
N ILE A 35 10.47 0.74 -8.42
CA ILE A 35 11.61 0.10 -9.06
C ILE A 35 11.21 -1.28 -9.59
N SER A 36 10.45 -2.07 -8.83
CA SER A 36 9.99 -3.39 -9.27
C SER A 36 9.07 -3.29 -10.48
N LYS A 37 8.05 -2.43 -10.43
CA LYS A 37 7.12 -2.19 -11.54
C LYS A 37 7.81 -1.66 -12.79
N PHE A 38 8.72 -0.70 -12.62
CA PHE A 38 9.49 -0.16 -13.74
C PHE A 38 10.32 -1.23 -14.45
N LYS A 39 10.96 -2.13 -13.70
CA LYS A 39 11.72 -3.25 -14.26
C LYS A 39 10.81 -4.20 -15.05
N ILE A 40 9.65 -4.52 -14.50
CA ILE A 40 8.71 -5.43 -15.14
C ILE A 40 8.15 -4.82 -16.43
N ILE A 41 7.65 -3.59 -16.37
CA ILE A 41 7.07 -2.90 -17.54
C ILE A 41 8.07 -2.79 -18.69
N ASN A 42 9.35 -2.54 -18.40
CA ASN A 42 10.34 -2.34 -19.45
C ASN A 42 11.00 -3.63 -19.98
N ASN A 43 11.03 -4.70 -19.20
CA ASN A 43 11.80 -5.90 -19.57
C ASN A 43 10.93 -7.14 -19.86
N PHE A 44 9.66 -7.14 -19.43
CA PHE A 44 8.78 -8.30 -19.57
C PHE A 44 7.65 -7.97 -20.57
N ASN A 45 7.98 -7.96 -21.86
CA ASN A 45 7.03 -7.78 -22.95
C ASN A 45 6.13 -9.00 -23.06
N GLU A 46 4.93 -8.97 -22.48
CA GLU A 46 3.82 -9.94 -22.67
C GLU A 46 4.16 -11.44 -22.54
N ASN A 47 5.39 -11.79 -22.13
CA ASN A 47 5.81 -13.16 -21.94
C ASN A 47 5.83 -13.49 -20.44
N THR A 48 5.14 -14.56 -20.08
CA THR A 48 5.22 -15.15 -18.74
C THR A 48 6.64 -15.61 -18.47
N TYR A 49 7.22 -15.16 -17.36
CA TYR A 49 8.55 -15.59 -16.94
C TYR A 49 8.43 -16.56 -15.76
N PHE A 50 8.77 -17.82 -16.03
CA PHE A 50 8.73 -18.88 -15.02
C PHE A 50 9.83 -18.68 -13.98
N ILE A 51 9.46 -18.62 -12.71
CA ILE A 51 10.39 -18.56 -11.57
C ILE A 51 10.48 -19.95 -10.91
N ASN A 52 9.34 -20.52 -10.51
CA ASN A 52 9.25 -21.84 -9.91
C ASN A 52 7.78 -22.36 -9.97
N ASP A 53 7.53 -23.54 -9.42
CA ASP A 53 6.21 -24.19 -9.46
C ASP A 53 5.09 -23.44 -8.71
N PHE A 54 5.40 -22.34 -8.03
CA PHE A 54 4.45 -21.55 -7.25
C PHE A 54 4.35 -20.09 -7.68
N ILE A 55 5.38 -19.56 -8.38
CA ILE A 55 5.47 -18.14 -8.73
C ILE A 55 5.94 -18.00 -10.17
N ASN A 56 5.19 -17.23 -10.94
CA ASN A 56 5.61 -16.68 -12.22
C ASN A 56 5.66 -15.14 -12.16
N PHE A 57 6.36 -14.53 -13.09
CA PHE A 57 6.13 -13.12 -13.40
C PHE A 57 5.32 -13.03 -14.69
N ASP A 58 4.12 -12.43 -14.55
CA ASP A 58 3.17 -12.25 -15.65
C ASP A 58 2.50 -10.88 -15.50
N LEU A 59 2.76 -9.96 -16.42
CA LEU A 59 2.30 -8.58 -16.32
C LEU A 59 0.81 -8.47 -16.68
N ILE A 60 -0.01 -8.16 -15.70
CA ILE A 60 -1.43 -7.89 -15.85
C ILE A 60 -1.74 -6.45 -15.45
N TRP A 61 -2.39 -5.70 -16.33
CA TRP A 61 -2.89 -4.36 -16.02
C TRP A 61 -4.24 -4.44 -15.29
N ASN A 62 -4.21 -4.30 -13.99
CA ASN A 62 -5.38 -4.39 -13.12
C ASN A 62 -6.15 -3.06 -13.12
N ILE A 63 -7.31 -3.06 -13.77
CA ILE A 63 -8.26 -1.92 -13.80
C ILE A 63 -9.29 -1.95 -12.66
N GLY A 64 -9.19 -2.94 -11.76
CA GLY A 64 -10.11 -3.11 -10.62
C GLY A 64 -9.53 -2.63 -9.29
N ILE A 65 -10.19 -3.08 -8.22
CA ILE A 65 -9.70 -3.00 -6.85
C ILE A 65 -9.03 -4.34 -6.53
N GLY A 66 -7.93 -4.33 -5.78
CA GLY A 66 -7.10 -5.44 -5.37
C GLY A 66 -7.54 -6.85 -5.82
N PHE A 67 -6.65 -7.62 -6.38
CA PHE A 67 -6.89 -8.98 -6.91
C PHE A 67 -7.93 -9.06 -8.05
N GLY A 68 -8.09 -7.97 -8.85
CA GLY A 68 -9.06 -7.95 -9.96
C GLY A 68 -10.53 -7.85 -9.53
N LEU A 69 -10.82 -7.70 -8.24
CA LEU A 69 -12.18 -7.50 -7.76
C LEU A 69 -12.74 -6.17 -8.27
N LEU A 70 -14.01 -6.17 -8.66
CA LEU A 70 -14.73 -5.00 -9.20
C LEU A 70 -14.03 -4.39 -10.43
N SER A 71 -13.50 -5.21 -11.33
CA SER A 71 -13.09 -4.73 -12.64
C SER A 71 -14.31 -4.14 -13.35
N THR A 72 -14.25 -2.88 -13.72
CA THR A 72 -15.37 -2.17 -14.32
C THR A 72 -14.93 -1.45 -15.58
N SER A 73 -15.78 -1.50 -16.60
CA SER A 73 -15.63 -0.69 -17.81
C SER A 73 -16.04 0.78 -17.59
N SER A 74 -16.60 1.12 -16.42
CA SER A 74 -17.02 2.48 -16.10
C SER A 74 -15.83 3.31 -15.59
N SER A 75 -15.40 4.30 -16.37
CA SER A 75 -14.34 5.24 -15.99
C SER A 75 -14.68 6.01 -14.70
N ILE A 76 -15.96 6.34 -14.49
CA ILE A 76 -16.43 7.07 -13.30
C ILE A 76 -16.22 6.25 -12.02
N LEU A 77 -16.53 4.94 -12.04
CA LEU A 77 -16.34 4.09 -10.87
C LEU A 77 -14.86 3.95 -10.53
N TYR A 78 -14.01 3.81 -11.54
CA TYR A 78 -12.56 3.79 -11.35
C TYR A 78 -12.04 5.08 -10.71
N GLU A 79 -12.51 6.23 -11.15
CA GLU A 79 -12.13 7.54 -10.61
C GLU A 79 -12.61 7.72 -9.16
N ILE A 80 -13.83 7.29 -8.83
CA ILE A 80 -14.35 7.30 -7.46
C ILE A 80 -13.49 6.44 -6.54
N VAL A 81 -13.14 5.23 -6.96
CA VAL A 81 -12.28 4.33 -6.21
C VAL A 81 -10.90 4.96 -5.99
N THR A 82 -10.32 5.53 -7.02
CA THR A 82 -9.03 6.22 -6.92
C THR A 82 -9.08 7.39 -5.93
N LEU A 83 -10.14 8.18 -5.97
CA LEU A 83 -10.37 9.27 -5.01
C LEU A 83 -10.47 8.75 -3.58
N VAL A 84 -11.26 7.70 -3.35
CA VAL A 84 -11.42 7.08 -2.02
C VAL A 84 -10.07 6.58 -1.49
N ILE A 85 -9.26 5.93 -2.33
CA ILE A 85 -7.90 5.48 -1.94
C ILE A 85 -7.05 6.68 -1.52
N GLY A 86 -7.06 7.77 -2.28
CA GLY A 86 -6.36 9.00 -1.94
C GLY A 86 -6.80 9.57 -0.59
N LEU A 87 -8.09 9.61 -0.32
CA LEU A 87 -8.64 10.05 0.98
C LEU A 87 -8.19 9.14 2.12
N VAL A 88 -8.22 7.82 1.93
CA VAL A 88 -7.73 6.85 2.93
C VAL A 88 -6.25 7.08 3.25
N ILE A 89 -5.41 7.31 2.24
CA ILE A 89 -3.98 7.63 2.44
C ILE A 89 -3.82 8.89 3.30
N LEU A 90 -4.59 9.94 3.04
CA LEU A 90 -4.56 11.18 3.83
C LEU A 90 -4.99 10.94 5.29
N ILE A 91 -6.06 10.19 5.50
CA ILE A 91 -6.57 9.84 6.84
C ILE A 91 -5.52 9.02 7.60
N LEU A 92 -4.95 7.97 6.99
CA LEU A 92 -3.91 7.15 7.62
C LEU A 92 -2.67 7.98 7.96
N THR A 93 -2.25 8.89 7.08
CA THR A 93 -1.14 9.81 7.33
C THR A 93 -1.43 10.70 8.54
N TYR A 94 -2.63 11.27 8.63
CA TYR A 94 -3.04 12.08 9.77
C TYR A 94 -3.05 11.29 11.08
N ILE A 95 -3.64 10.09 11.08
CA ILE A 95 -3.67 9.20 12.25
C ILE A 95 -2.25 8.83 12.68
N SER A 96 -1.37 8.51 11.75
CA SER A 96 0.00 8.07 12.06
C SER A 96 0.83 9.12 12.80
N ILE A 97 0.57 10.42 12.59
CA ILE A 97 1.29 11.52 13.26
C ILE A 97 1.10 11.46 14.78
N THR A 98 -0.09 11.08 15.23
CA THR A 98 -0.46 11.06 16.66
C THR A 98 -0.35 9.66 17.29
N SER A 99 -0.12 8.63 16.48
CA SER A 99 -0.01 7.23 16.91
C SER A 99 1.27 6.95 17.69
N ASP A 100 1.27 5.86 18.44
CA ASP A 100 2.48 5.32 19.05
C ASP A 100 3.50 4.87 17.97
N LYS A 101 4.71 4.52 18.40
CA LYS A 101 5.79 4.20 17.46
C LYS A 101 5.50 3.00 16.58
N PHE A 102 4.89 1.95 17.14
CA PHE A 102 4.60 0.74 16.41
C PHE A 102 3.56 1.00 15.32
N ASP A 103 2.42 1.61 15.66
CA ASP A 103 1.36 1.94 14.72
C ASP A 103 1.86 2.92 13.65
N LYS A 104 2.65 3.92 14.07
CA LYS A 104 3.26 4.88 13.15
C LYS A 104 4.08 4.21 12.04
N TYR A 105 4.96 3.26 12.39
CA TYR A 105 5.79 2.59 11.40
C TYR A 105 5.02 1.55 10.59
N THR A 106 4.06 0.90 11.20
CA THR A 106 3.12 0.01 10.50
C THR A 106 2.31 0.78 9.45
N PHE A 107 1.76 1.93 9.83
CA PHE A 107 1.07 2.80 8.86
C PHE A 107 2.02 3.34 7.79
N ALA A 108 3.29 3.60 8.10
CA ALA A 108 4.27 4.04 7.10
C ALA A 108 4.46 3.00 5.99
N ILE A 109 4.53 1.72 6.35
CA ILE A 109 4.63 0.61 5.38
C ILE A 109 3.39 0.55 4.49
N VAL A 110 2.18 0.62 5.10
CA VAL A 110 0.91 0.62 4.36
C VAL A 110 0.80 1.82 3.44
N ILE A 111 1.11 3.02 3.95
CA ILE A 111 1.03 4.27 3.18
C ILE A 111 1.98 4.24 1.98
N GLY A 112 3.22 3.77 2.15
CA GLY A 112 4.18 3.69 1.06
C GLY A 112 3.74 2.74 -0.06
N GLY A 113 3.20 1.55 0.29
CA GLY A 113 2.59 0.64 -0.68
C GLY A 113 1.35 1.26 -1.35
N ALA A 114 0.43 1.82 -0.54
CA ALA A 114 -0.79 2.45 -1.06
C ALA A 114 -0.48 3.62 -2.02
N LEU A 115 0.54 4.43 -1.73
CA LEU A 115 1.02 5.49 -2.64
C LEU A 115 1.54 4.93 -3.96
N GLY A 116 2.19 3.75 -3.96
CA GLY A 116 2.62 3.06 -5.18
C GLY A 116 1.45 2.74 -6.08
N ASN A 117 0.45 2.04 -5.57
CA ASN A 117 -0.77 1.70 -6.32
C ASN A 117 -1.63 2.93 -6.66
N PHE A 118 -1.62 3.97 -5.83
CA PHE A 118 -2.30 5.22 -6.12
C PHE A 118 -1.64 5.98 -7.28
N TYR A 119 -0.30 6.05 -7.29
CA TYR A 119 0.47 6.62 -8.41
C TYR A 119 0.11 5.94 -9.74
N ASP A 120 0.07 4.60 -9.77
CA ASP A 120 -0.27 3.86 -10.99
C ASP A 120 -1.66 4.23 -11.50
N ARG A 121 -2.64 4.31 -10.61
CA ARG A 121 -4.01 4.67 -10.95
C ARG A 121 -4.11 6.06 -11.58
N LEU A 122 -3.32 7.00 -11.09
CA LEU A 122 -3.30 8.36 -11.64
C LEU A 122 -2.64 8.41 -13.02
N ILE A 123 -1.54 7.70 -13.20
CA ILE A 123 -0.71 7.80 -14.41
C ILE A 123 -1.17 6.84 -15.51
N TYR A 124 -1.39 5.57 -15.16
CA TYR A 124 -1.67 4.51 -16.14
C TYR A 124 -3.16 4.15 -16.23
N LYS A 125 -4.00 4.67 -15.33
CA LYS A 125 -5.42 4.26 -15.18
C LYS A 125 -5.58 2.75 -14.94
N ALA A 126 -4.53 2.10 -14.47
CA ALA A 126 -4.46 0.69 -14.11
C ALA A 126 -3.29 0.47 -13.15
N VAL A 127 -3.26 -0.63 -12.45
CA VAL A 127 -2.14 -1.04 -11.59
C VAL A 127 -1.41 -2.19 -12.26
N PRO A 128 -0.09 -2.13 -12.46
CA PRO A 128 0.69 -3.25 -13.00
C PRO A 128 0.91 -4.30 -11.90
N ASP A 129 0.15 -5.39 -11.95
CA ASP A 129 0.32 -6.58 -11.13
C ASP A 129 1.15 -7.59 -11.91
N PHE A 130 2.10 -8.27 -11.25
CA PHE A 130 3.06 -9.10 -11.98
C PHE A 130 3.57 -10.33 -11.22
N ILE A 131 3.25 -10.50 -9.94
CA ILE A 131 3.60 -11.68 -9.16
C ILE A 131 2.40 -12.61 -9.23
N ASP A 132 2.44 -13.59 -10.12
CA ASP A 132 1.41 -14.61 -10.26
C ASP A 132 1.67 -15.75 -9.29
N LEU A 133 0.76 -15.97 -8.35
CA LEU A 133 0.80 -17.09 -7.43
C LEU A 133 -0.03 -18.24 -7.99
N HIS A 134 0.62 -19.35 -8.27
CA HIS A 134 -0.02 -20.53 -8.88
C HIS A 134 0.48 -21.85 -8.27
N TYR A 135 -0.22 -22.91 -8.57
CA TYR A 135 0.23 -24.29 -8.35
C TYR A 135 -0.32 -25.19 -9.47
N ALA A 136 0.56 -25.86 -10.17
CA ALA A 136 0.26 -26.56 -11.42
C ALA A 136 -0.47 -25.62 -12.41
N ASN A 137 -1.70 -25.97 -12.84
CA ASN A 137 -2.50 -25.16 -13.77
C ASN A 137 -3.49 -24.23 -13.05
N PHE A 138 -3.43 -24.11 -11.73
CA PHE A 138 -4.34 -23.28 -10.97
C PHE A 138 -3.64 -22.00 -10.55
N HIS A 139 -4.12 -20.84 -11.05
CA HIS A 139 -3.67 -19.50 -10.70
C HIS A 139 -4.64 -18.90 -9.69
N TRP A 140 -4.12 -18.46 -8.52
CA TRP A 140 -4.96 -17.88 -7.47
C TRP A 140 -5.21 -16.39 -7.72
N PHE A 141 -4.14 -15.60 -7.75
CA PHE A 141 -4.20 -14.16 -7.99
C PHE A 141 -2.82 -13.62 -8.37
N THR A 142 -2.84 -12.54 -9.12
CA THR A 142 -1.65 -11.76 -9.44
C THR A 142 -1.65 -10.48 -8.63
N PHE A 143 -0.49 -10.09 -8.11
CA PHE A 143 -0.31 -8.93 -7.24
C PHE A 143 1.05 -8.27 -7.50
N ASN A 144 1.35 -7.19 -6.77
CA ASN A 144 2.58 -6.43 -6.90
C ASN A 144 3.26 -6.20 -5.53
N VAL A 145 4.41 -5.52 -5.53
CA VAL A 145 5.20 -5.27 -4.32
C VAL A 145 4.46 -4.34 -3.35
N ALA A 146 3.67 -3.37 -3.84
CA ALA A 146 2.84 -2.52 -2.97
C ALA A 146 1.83 -3.34 -2.17
N ASP A 147 1.19 -4.36 -2.80
CA ASP A 147 0.20 -5.21 -2.13
C ASP A 147 0.85 -6.04 -1.01
N ILE A 148 2.11 -6.47 -1.20
CA ILE A 148 2.88 -7.15 -0.14
C ILE A 148 3.05 -6.20 1.07
N PHE A 149 3.48 -4.96 0.86
CA PHE A 149 3.65 -4.00 1.93
C PHE A 149 2.34 -3.66 2.65
N ILE A 150 1.27 -3.44 1.89
CA ILE A 150 -0.06 -3.20 2.46
C ILE A 150 -0.51 -4.39 3.33
N SER A 151 -0.37 -5.61 2.81
CA SER A 151 -0.77 -6.83 3.51
C SER A 151 0.05 -7.05 4.78
N ILE A 152 1.37 -6.90 4.73
CA ILE A 152 2.26 -7.02 5.90
C ILE A 152 1.89 -5.98 6.97
N GLY A 153 1.67 -4.73 6.56
CA GLY A 153 1.29 -3.68 7.51
C GLY A 153 -0.06 -3.94 8.16
N ILE A 154 -1.07 -4.40 7.40
CA ILE A 154 -2.38 -4.77 7.94
C ILE A 154 -2.26 -5.94 8.92
N ILE A 155 -1.47 -6.98 8.59
CA ILE A 155 -1.24 -8.13 9.47
C ILE A 155 -0.61 -7.67 10.79
N PHE A 156 0.43 -6.82 10.75
CA PHE A 156 1.05 -6.31 11.97
C PHE A 156 0.11 -5.48 12.83
N PHE A 157 -0.75 -4.67 12.21
CA PHE A 157 -1.75 -3.89 12.93
C PHE A 157 -2.77 -4.78 13.64
N ILE A 158 -3.27 -5.83 12.96
CA ILE A 158 -4.21 -6.79 13.53
C ILE A 158 -3.56 -7.59 14.66
N MET A 159 -2.34 -8.08 14.45
CA MET A 159 -1.60 -8.84 15.47
C MET A 159 -1.39 -8.02 16.76
N LYS A 160 -1.00 -6.75 16.63
CA LYS A 160 -0.89 -5.86 17.81
C LYS A 160 -2.21 -5.78 18.56
N GLY A 161 -3.32 -5.58 17.85
CA GLY A 161 -4.66 -5.51 18.46
C GLY A 161 -5.04 -6.77 19.24
N TYR A 162 -4.55 -7.94 18.81
CA TYR A 162 -4.76 -9.20 19.48
C TYR A 162 -3.89 -9.33 20.75
N PHE A 163 -2.60 -9.00 20.66
CA PHE A 163 -1.66 -9.15 21.79
C PHE A 163 -1.78 -8.07 22.88
N VAL A 164 -2.30 -6.89 22.57
CA VAL A 164 -2.49 -5.82 23.57
C VAL A 164 -3.80 -5.98 24.37
N LYS A 165 -4.75 -6.79 23.89
CA LYS A 165 -6.01 -7.08 24.58
C LYS A 165 -5.92 -8.23 25.59
N ASN A 166 -4.84 -8.99 25.57
CA ASN A 166 -4.55 -10.08 26.51
C ASN A 166 -3.40 -9.68 27.44
#